data_3a13122732ffb381b38a26186ae36ff7
#
_entry.id   3a13122732ffb381b38a26186ae36ff7
#
_cell.length_a   1.000
_cell.length_b   1.000
_cell.length_c   1.000
_cell.angle_alpha   90.00
_cell.angle_beta   90.00
_cell.angle_gamma   90.00
#
_symmetry.space_group_name_H-M   'P 1'
#
loop_
_entity.id
_entity.type
_entity.pdbx_description
1 polymer ?
#
loop_
_entity_poly.entity_id
_entity_poly.type
_entity_poly.pdbx_seq_one_letter_code
_entity_poly.pdbx_strand_id
1 'polypeptide(L)'
;MDTIQTTLDRRSIRRYKRDPIPAEHLRQILESGRQAPSAANRQPWHFIIVGDPELRRQLAEACGGQTWMADAAYTLVAVGHPGVTEKWYKVDVAIAVENMVLVARSLGYGTCWIGAFTPAKVKELCSVPPESEVVVCLPLGVPDEAPSARPRKGWDEVFSANGYGEPLEL
;
A
#
# COMPACT_ATOMS: atom_id res chain seq x y z
N MET A 1 3.61 19.17 1.86
CA MET A 1 2.99 18.75 3.16
C MET A 1 4.13 18.16 3.99
N ASP A 2 4.24 18.48 5.27
CA ASP A 2 5.26 17.85 6.11
C ASP A 2 4.89 16.40 6.47
N THR A 3 5.84 15.63 7.00
CA THR A 3 5.68 14.21 7.28
C THR A 3 4.61 13.95 8.34
N ILE A 4 4.54 14.77 9.38
CA ILE A 4 3.57 14.63 10.47
C ILE A 4 2.16 14.82 9.91
N GLN A 5 1.93 15.92 9.20
CA GLN A 5 0.64 16.22 8.61
C GLN A 5 0.21 15.17 7.59
N THR A 6 1.15 14.68 6.76
CA THR A 6 0.89 13.60 5.79
C THR A 6 0.37 12.34 6.48
N THR A 7 1.03 11.94 7.58
CA THR A 7 0.65 10.75 8.35
C THR A 7 -0.72 10.91 8.99
N LEU A 8 -1.01 12.09 9.57
CA LEU A 8 -2.29 12.39 10.21
C LEU A 8 -3.45 12.49 9.22
N ASP A 9 -3.19 13.00 8.02
CA ASP A 9 -4.21 13.23 6.98
C ASP A 9 -4.43 12.06 6.04
N ARG A 10 -3.56 11.05 6.04
CA ARG A 10 -3.72 9.87 5.18
C ARG A 10 -5.04 9.17 5.49
N ARG A 11 -5.81 8.88 4.42
CA ARG A 11 -7.07 8.12 4.47
C ARG A 11 -7.04 7.00 3.43
N SER A 12 -7.81 5.95 3.66
CA SER A 12 -8.13 4.96 2.62
C SER A 12 -9.15 5.54 1.67
N ILE A 13 -8.78 5.69 0.41
CA ILE A 13 -9.61 6.25 -0.66
C ILE A 13 -10.20 5.11 -1.48
N ARG A 14 -11.52 5.16 -1.71
CA ARG A 14 -12.29 4.15 -2.45
C ARG A 14 -13.12 4.74 -3.58
N ARG A 15 -12.94 6.02 -3.88
CA ARG A 15 -13.50 6.69 -5.03
C ARG A 15 -12.45 7.56 -5.68
N TYR A 16 -12.25 7.36 -6.99
CA TYR A 16 -11.19 8.00 -7.75
C TYR A 16 -11.75 8.74 -8.95
N LYS A 17 -11.11 9.85 -9.30
CA LYS A 17 -11.23 10.48 -10.63
C LYS A 17 -10.35 9.70 -11.60
N ARG A 18 -10.78 9.66 -12.86
CA ARG A 18 -10.00 9.01 -13.94
C ARG A 18 -8.88 9.89 -14.49
N ASP A 19 -8.35 10.78 -13.65
CA ASP A 19 -7.26 11.66 -14.02
C ASP A 19 -5.93 10.89 -14.01
N PRO A 20 -5.02 11.17 -14.95
CA PRO A 20 -3.70 10.53 -14.97
C PRO A 20 -2.81 11.05 -13.84
N ILE A 21 -1.88 10.23 -13.42
CA ILE A 21 -0.77 10.63 -12.54
C ILE A 21 0.45 10.94 -13.44
N PRO A 22 1.06 12.13 -13.35
CA PRO A 22 2.27 12.46 -14.07
C PRO A 22 3.38 11.44 -13.80
N ALA A 23 4.14 11.08 -14.82
CA ALA A 23 5.19 10.07 -14.73
C ALA A 23 6.26 10.42 -13.66
N GLU A 24 6.53 11.71 -13.46
CA GLU A 24 7.45 12.18 -12.43
C GLU A 24 6.93 11.87 -11.01
N HIS A 25 5.65 12.14 -10.73
CA HIS A 25 5.04 11.82 -9.44
C HIS A 25 4.99 10.32 -9.20
N LEU A 26 4.62 9.53 -10.22
CA LEU A 26 4.66 8.07 -10.10
C LEU A 26 6.08 7.59 -9.77
N ARG A 27 7.11 8.13 -10.43
CA ARG A 27 8.50 7.80 -10.15
C ARG A 27 8.91 8.12 -8.71
N GLN A 28 8.51 9.28 -8.19
CA GLN A 28 8.79 9.68 -6.79
C GLN A 28 8.14 8.70 -5.80
N ILE A 29 6.88 8.31 -6.07
CA ILE A 29 6.16 7.34 -5.23
C ILE A 29 6.90 6.00 -5.24
N LEU A 30 7.23 5.47 -6.41
CA LEU A 30 7.91 4.18 -6.54
C LEU A 30 9.33 4.20 -5.94
N GLU A 31 10.05 5.29 -6.11
CA GLU A 31 11.39 5.48 -5.54
C GLU A 31 11.34 5.44 -4.00
N SER A 32 10.31 6.01 -3.38
CA SER A 32 10.16 5.96 -1.92
C SER A 32 10.02 4.53 -1.38
N GLY A 33 9.35 3.66 -2.12
CA GLY A 33 9.28 2.24 -1.80
C GLY A 33 10.61 1.52 -2.01
N ARG A 34 11.31 1.83 -3.10
CA ARG A 34 12.63 1.26 -3.39
C ARG A 34 13.68 1.63 -2.33
N GLN A 35 13.56 2.81 -1.71
CA GLN A 35 14.44 3.29 -0.65
C GLN A 35 14.06 2.80 0.76
N ALA A 36 13.03 2.00 0.88
CA ALA A 36 12.60 1.49 2.17
C ALA A 36 13.68 0.61 2.83
N PRO A 37 13.79 0.63 4.17
CA PRO A 37 14.63 -0.33 4.87
C PRO A 37 14.06 -1.75 4.78
N SER A 38 14.95 -2.73 4.85
CA SER A 38 14.59 -4.15 4.95
C SER A 38 15.54 -4.91 5.87
N ALA A 39 15.12 -6.04 6.38
CA ALA A 39 15.94 -6.88 7.25
C ALA A 39 17.28 -7.23 6.57
N ALA A 40 18.39 -6.82 7.17
CA ALA A 40 19.74 -6.96 6.62
C ALA A 40 19.90 -6.43 5.18
N ASN A 41 19.10 -5.44 4.80
CA ASN A 41 19.04 -4.86 3.46
C ASN A 41 18.80 -5.89 2.33
N ARG A 42 18.03 -6.93 2.62
CA ARG A 42 17.77 -8.02 1.66
C ARG A 42 16.78 -7.71 0.56
N GLN A 43 15.93 -6.66 0.75
CA GLN A 43 15.01 -6.12 -0.26
C GLN A 43 14.14 -7.21 -0.93
N PRO A 44 13.37 -8.00 -0.15
CA PRO A 44 12.65 -9.19 -0.62
C PRO A 44 11.33 -8.83 -1.31
N TRP A 45 11.31 -7.82 -2.18
CA TRP A 45 10.11 -7.30 -2.80
C TRP A 45 10.24 -7.16 -4.31
N HIS A 46 9.09 -7.23 -4.98
CA HIS A 46 8.89 -6.79 -6.35
C HIS A 46 7.55 -6.07 -6.45
N PHE A 47 7.47 -5.00 -7.22
CA PHE A 47 6.26 -4.21 -7.38
C PHE A 47 5.83 -4.20 -8.84
N ILE A 48 4.59 -4.64 -9.11
CA ILE A 48 3.99 -4.63 -10.44
C ILE A 48 3.02 -3.47 -10.50
N ILE A 49 3.22 -2.56 -11.46
CA ILE A 49 2.41 -1.35 -11.62
C ILE A 49 1.46 -1.58 -12.78
N VAL A 50 0.22 -1.84 -12.49
CA VAL A 50 -0.81 -2.15 -13.48
C VAL A 50 -1.53 -0.87 -13.88
N GLY A 51 -1.25 -0.40 -15.10
CA GLY A 51 -1.92 0.75 -15.74
C GLY A 51 -2.96 0.35 -16.77
N ASP A 52 -2.92 -0.89 -17.29
CA ASP A 52 -3.89 -1.40 -18.26
C ASP A 52 -5.30 -1.44 -17.64
N PRO A 53 -6.31 -0.78 -18.27
CA PRO A 53 -7.66 -0.68 -17.71
C PRO A 53 -8.36 -2.03 -17.53
N GLU A 54 -8.18 -2.96 -18.48
CA GLU A 54 -8.83 -4.27 -18.43
C GLU A 54 -8.19 -5.13 -17.33
N LEU A 55 -6.89 -5.12 -17.20
CA LEU A 55 -6.20 -5.86 -16.14
C LEU A 55 -6.54 -5.28 -14.76
N ARG A 56 -6.70 -3.95 -14.61
CA ARG A 56 -7.19 -3.33 -13.35
C ARG A 56 -8.60 -3.80 -13.00
N ARG A 57 -9.49 -3.95 -13.99
CA ARG A 57 -10.84 -4.47 -13.78
C ARG A 57 -10.80 -5.91 -13.29
N GLN A 58 -9.99 -6.76 -13.93
CA GLN A 58 -9.83 -8.16 -13.54
C GLN A 58 -9.21 -8.29 -12.12
N LEU A 59 -8.25 -7.43 -11.79
CA LEU A 59 -7.69 -7.36 -10.42
C LEU A 59 -8.74 -6.93 -9.41
N ALA A 60 -9.61 -5.97 -9.73
CA ALA A 60 -10.70 -5.56 -8.85
C ALA A 60 -11.66 -6.72 -8.53
N GLU A 61 -11.98 -7.55 -9.53
CA GLU A 61 -12.75 -8.78 -9.33
C GLU A 61 -12.01 -9.80 -8.45
N ALA A 62 -10.70 -10.00 -8.71
CA ALA A 62 -9.86 -10.88 -7.89
C ALA A 62 -9.71 -10.37 -6.44
N CYS A 63 -9.88 -9.07 -6.22
CA CYS A 63 -9.89 -8.39 -4.92
C CYS A 63 -11.27 -8.35 -4.26
N GLY A 64 -12.06 -9.41 -4.41
CA GLY A 64 -13.37 -9.53 -3.76
C GLY A 64 -14.47 -8.68 -4.40
N GLY A 65 -14.38 -8.41 -5.71
CA GLY A 65 -15.36 -7.62 -6.44
C GLY A 65 -15.33 -6.12 -6.10
N GLN A 66 -14.22 -5.60 -5.63
CA GLN A 66 -14.05 -4.18 -5.29
C GLN A 66 -13.89 -3.32 -6.55
N THR A 67 -14.95 -3.23 -7.35
CA THR A 67 -14.97 -2.64 -8.70
C THR A 67 -14.45 -1.19 -8.75
N TRP A 68 -14.62 -0.42 -7.67
CA TRP A 68 -14.11 0.94 -7.53
C TRP A 68 -12.58 1.06 -7.69
N MET A 69 -11.83 -0.06 -7.46
CA MET A 69 -10.37 -0.07 -7.68
C MET A 69 -9.99 0.20 -9.15
N ALA A 70 -10.84 -0.21 -10.08
CA ALA A 70 -10.58 -0.05 -11.52
C ALA A 70 -10.60 1.42 -11.99
N ASP A 71 -11.21 2.33 -11.21
CA ASP A 71 -11.23 3.77 -11.51
C ASP A 71 -9.92 4.48 -11.10
N ALA A 72 -9.09 3.87 -10.24
CA ALA A 72 -7.77 4.42 -9.93
C ALA A 72 -6.86 4.45 -11.18
N ALA A 73 -5.88 5.35 -11.21
CA ALA A 73 -4.94 5.44 -12.34
C ALA A 73 -4.08 4.18 -12.47
N TYR A 74 -3.70 3.59 -11.34
CA TYR A 74 -2.89 2.37 -11.26
C TYR A 74 -3.38 1.45 -10.16
N THR A 75 -3.07 0.15 -10.30
CA THR A 75 -3.06 -0.80 -9.19
C THR A 75 -1.64 -1.32 -9.01
N LEU A 76 -1.06 -1.07 -7.84
CA LEU A 76 0.20 -1.67 -7.43
C LEU A 76 -0.09 -3.07 -6.86
N VAL A 77 0.57 -4.09 -7.39
CA VAL A 77 0.60 -5.44 -6.80
C VAL A 77 1.96 -5.62 -6.14
N ALA A 78 1.98 -5.68 -4.81
CA ALA A 78 3.20 -5.84 -4.05
C ALA A 78 3.47 -7.32 -3.78
N VAL A 79 4.59 -7.79 -4.29
CA VAL A 79 5.04 -9.18 -4.23
C VAL A 79 6.20 -9.30 -3.26
N GLY A 80 6.18 -10.31 -2.42
CA GLY A 80 7.26 -10.67 -1.52
C GLY A 80 7.91 -11.99 -1.91
N HIS A 81 9.18 -12.14 -1.57
CA HIS A 81 9.99 -13.31 -1.86
C HIS A 81 10.36 -14.06 -0.57
N PRO A 82 9.57 -15.08 -0.14
CA PRO A 82 9.86 -15.87 1.07
C PRO A 82 11.25 -16.51 1.04
N GLY A 83 11.70 -16.95 -0.15
CA GLY A 83 13.03 -17.58 -0.33
C GLY A 83 14.22 -16.64 -0.03
N VAL A 84 14.00 -15.31 -0.03
CA VAL A 84 15.02 -14.32 0.37
C VAL A 84 15.06 -14.13 1.87
N THR A 85 13.91 -14.08 2.53
CA THR A 85 13.76 -13.99 3.99
C THR A 85 12.34 -14.39 4.42
N GLU A 86 12.17 -15.64 4.83
CA GLU A 86 10.87 -16.20 5.20
C GLU A 86 10.18 -15.43 6.32
N LYS A 87 10.94 -15.02 7.34
CA LYS A 87 10.41 -14.32 8.52
C LYS A 87 9.99 -12.88 8.23
N TRP A 88 10.71 -12.15 7.35
CA TRP A 88 10.60 -10.69 7.26
C TRP A 88 9.98 -10.17 5.97
N TYR A 89 9.84 -10.99 4.92
CA TYR A 89 9.41 -10.48 3.61
C TYR A 89 8.09 -9.70 3.63
N LYS A 90 7.09 -10.14 4.43
CA LYS A 90 5.81 -9.41 4.53
C LYS A 90 5.97 -8.07 5.22
N VAL A 91 6.77 -8.02 6.28
CA VAL A 91 7.06 -6.79 7.02
C VAL A 91 7.82 -5.82 6.13
N ASP A 92 8.87 -6.27 5.47
CA ASP A 92 9.70 -5.46 4.59
C ASP A 92 8.87 -4.89 3.42
N VAL A 93 8.04 -5.71 2.77
CA VAL A 93 7.10 -5.26 1.73
C VAL A 93 6.13 -4.22 2.28
N ALA A 94 5.57 -4.43 3.47
CA ALA A 94 4.63 -3.49 4.08
C ALA A 94 5.28 -2.13 4.38
N ILE A 95 6.52 -2.11 4.86
CA ILE A 95 7.28 -0.86 5.07
C ILE A 95 7.47 -0.12 3.75
N ALA A 96 7.87 -0.82 2.68
CA ALA A 96 8.08 -0.22 1.38
C ALA A 96 6.77 0.35 0.79
N VAL A 97 5.66 -0.39 0.91
CA VAL A 97 4.34 0.07 0.46
C VAL A 97 3.86 1.27 1.27
N GLU A 98 4.06 1.31 2.61
CA GLU A 98 3.64 2.47 3.41
C GLU A 98 4.44 3.73 3.05
N ASN A 99 5.74 3.63 2.73
CA ASN A 99 6.50 4.76 2.19
C ASN A 99 5.84 5.31 0.92
N MET A 100 5.45 4.41 -0.02
CA MET A 100 4.74 4.82 -1.24
C MET A 100 3.39 5.48 -0.94
N VAL A 101 2.65 4.97 0.04
CA VAL A 101 1.35 5.50 0.48
C VAL A 101 1.50 6.93 1.03
N LEU A 102 2.51 7.16 1.86
CA LEU A 102 2.75 8.49 2.45
C LEU A 102 3.22 9.49 1.38
N VAL A 103 4.13 9.09 0.49
CA VAL A 103 4.57 9.97 -0.61
C VAL A 103 3.41 10.24 -1.59
N ALA A 104 2.60 9.23 -1.93
CA ALA A 104 1.39 9.45 -2.72
C ALA A 104 0.47 10.49 -2.08
N ARG A 105 0.22 10.37 -0.76
CA ARG A 105 -0.60 11.34 -0.01
C ARG A 105 0.01 12.74 -0.02
N SER A 106 1.32 12.88 0.16
CA SER A 106 1.99 14.19 0.16
C SER A 106 1.89 14.90 -1.19
N LEU A 107 1.79 14.13 -2.27
CA LEU A 107 1.57 14.61 -3.65
C LEU A 107 0.09 14.80 -4.01
N GLY A 108 -0.83 14.55 -3.08
CA GLY A 108 -2.28 14.74 -3.30
C GLY A 108 -3.02 13.52 -3.84
N TYR A 109 -2.37 12.36 -3.96
CA TYR A 109 -3.01 11.13 -4.41
C TYR A 109 -3.61 10.32 -3.26
N GLY A 110 -4.57 9.46 -3.63
CA GLY A 110 -5.24 8.53 -2.73
C GLY A 110 -4.82 7.09 -2.98
N THR A 111 -4.79 6.32 -1.91
CA THR A 111 -4.52 4.88 -1.92
C THR A 111 -5.45 4.15 -0.98
N CYS A 112 -5.55 2.82 -1.15
CA CYS A 112 -6.23 1.95 -0.19
C CYS A 112 -5.51 0.59 -0.10
N TRP A 113 -5.18 0.14 1.09
CA TRP A 113 -4.65 -1.20 1.34
C TRP A 113 -5.72 -2.26 1.11
N ILE A 114 -5.49 -3.20 0.19
CA ILE A 114 -6.39 -4.31 -0.10
C ILE A 114 -5.70 -5.62 0.28
N GLY A 115 -6.12 -6.19 1.40
CA GLY A 115 -5.70 -7.53 1.85
C GLY A 115 -6.71 -8.63 1.48
N ALA A 116 -7.92 -8.25 1.09
CA ALA A 116 -8.97 -9.19 0.69
C ALA A 116 -8.90 -9.46 -0.82
N PHE A 117 -8.13 -10.45 -1.22
CA PHE A 117 -8.02 -10.90 -2.60
C PHE A 117 -7.85 -12.42 -2.69
N THR A 118 -8.05 -12.99 -3.87
CA THR A 118 -7.79 -14.40 -4.17
C THR A 118 -6.35 -14.53 -4.69
N PRO A 119 -5.38 -15.02 -3.89
CA PRO A 119 -3.96 -15.00 -4.26
C PRO A 119 -3.66 -15.67 -5.59
N ALA A 120 -4.23 -16.84 -5.84
CA ALA A 120 -4.02 -17.59 -7.08
C ALA A 120 -4.44 -16.79 -8.33
N LYS A 121 -5.59 -16.09 -8.26
CA LYS A 121 -6.07 -15.25 -9.37
C LYS A 121 -5.17 -14.05 -9.62
N VAL A 122 -4.72 -13.37 -8.56
CA VAL A 122 -3.81 -12.22 -8.72
C VAL A 122 -2.46 -12.68 -9.28
N LYS A 123 -1.94 -13.82 -8.81
CA LYS A 123 -0.70 -14.40 -9.34
C LYS A 123 -0.81 -14.74 -10.82
N GLU A 124 -1.91 -15.36 -11.23
CA GLU A 124 -2.20 -15.67 -12.64
C GLU A 124 -2.26 -14.41 -13.51
N LEU A 125 -3.08 -13.43 -13.11
CA LEU A 125 -3.27 -12.18 -13.85
C LEU A 125 -1.98 -11.37 -14.04
N CYS A 126 -1.11 -11.38 -13.03
CA CYS A 126 0.14 -10.61 -13.03
C CYS A 126 1.39 -11.46 -13.32
N SER A 127 1.24 -12.72 -13.70
CA SER A 127 2.35 -13.66 -13.97
C SER A 127 3.36 -13.74 -12.83
N VAL A 128 2.87 -13.71 -11.57
CA VAL A 128 3.72 -13.82 -10.38
C VAL A 128 4.21 -15.25 -10.24
N PRO A 129 5.54 -15.46 -10.08
CA PRO A 129 6.10 -16.80 -9.92
C PRO A 129 5.49 -17.59 -8.75
N PRO A 130 5.36 -18.92 -8.86
CA PRO A 130 4.74 -19.77 -7.83
C PRO A 130 5.38 -19.63 -6.44
N GLU A 131 6.70 -19.46 -6.38
CA GLU A 131 7.49 -19.32 -5.15
C GLU A 131 7.38 -17.94 -4.48
N SER A 132 6.82 -16.96 -5.18
CA SER A 132 6.60 -15.61 -4.67
C SER A 132 5.19 -15.44 -4.13
N GLU A 133 4.97 -14.49 -3.22
CA GLU A 133 3.68 -14.26 -2.57
C GLU A 133 3.18 -12.84 -2.83
N VAL A 134 1.90 -12.70 -3.19
CA VAL A 134 1.24 -11.40 -3.22
C VAL A 134 0.93 -10.99 -1.77
N VAL A 135 1.47 -9.85 -1.35
CA VAL A 135 1.31 -9.34 0.02
C VAL A 135 0.13 -8.38 0.10
N VAL A 136 -0.01 -7.50 -0.87
CA VAL A 136 -1.10 -6.51 -0.92
C VAL A 136 -1.34 -6.03 -2.35
N CYS A 137 -2.58 -5.67 -2.64
CA CYS A 137 -2.95 -4.85 -3.81
C CYS A 137 -3.27 -3.43 -3.33
N LEU A 138 -2.80 -2.43 -4.05
CA LEU A 138 -2.94 -1.03 -3.67
C LEU A 138 -3.38 -0.19 -4.88
N PRO A 139 -4.67 0.18 -5.01
CA PRO A 139 -5.08 1.20 -5.98
C PRO A 139 -4.45 2.55 -5.63
N LEU A 140 -4.00 3.26 -6.66
CA LEU A 140 -3.35 4.56 -6.59
C LEU A 140 -3.97 5.48 -7.64
N GLY A 141 -4.53 6.61 -7.23
CA GLY A 141 -5.22 7.52 -8.14
C GLY A 141 -5.50 8.88 -7.53
N VAL A 142 -6.11 9.76 -8.34
CA VAL A 142 -6.59 11.07 -7.88
C VAL A 142 -7.87 10.85 -7.06
N PRO A 143 -7.93 11.27 -5.78
CA PRO A 143 -9.10 11.04 -4.94
C PRO A 143 -10.31 11.85 -5.42
N ASP A 144 -11.50 11.22 -5.42
CA ASP A 144 -12.81 11.86 -5.64
C ASP A 144 -13.67 11.81 -4.38
N GLU A 145 -13.03 11.73 -3.23
CA GLU A 145 -13.64 11.79 -1.91
C GLU A 145 -12.67 12.32 -0.87
N ALA A 146 -13.21 12.81 0.24
CA ALA A 146 -12.45 13.26 1.40
C ALA A 146 -13.06 12.65 2.68
N PRO A 147 -12.80 11.35 2.95
CA PRO A 147 -13.41 10.69 4.10
C PRO A 147 -12.89 11.26 5.41
N SER A 148 -13.79 11.35 6.39
CA SER A 148 -13.44 11.78 7.75
C SER A 148 -12.45 10.80 8.42
N ALA A 149 -11.71 11.31 9.40
CA ALA A 149 -10.86 10.46 10.22
C ALA A 149 -11.71 9.45 11.01
N ARG A 150 -11.29 8.20 11.01
CA ARG A 150 -11.87 7.19 11.91
C ARG A 150 -11.23 7.32 13.29
N PRO A 151 -11.97 7.02 14.37
CA PRO A 151 -11.43 7.05 15.72
C PRO A 151 -10.20 6.11 15.85
N ARG A 152 -9.33 6.46 16.75
CA ARG A 152 -8.20 5.64 17.18
C ARG A 152 -8.40 5.24 18.63
N LYS A 153 -7.73 4.20 19.06
CA LYS A 153 -7.61 3.84 20.47
C LYS A 153 -7.02 4.99 21.26
N GLY A 154 -7.30 5.03 22.55
CA GLY A 154 -6.69 5.98 23.46
C GLY A 154 -5.18 5.82 23.54
N TRP A 155 -4.50 6.87 23.98
CA TRP A 155 -3.04 6.89 24.10
C TRP A 155 -2.54 5.76 25.02
N ASP A 156 -3.18 5.58 26.16
CA ASP A 156 -2.92 4.59 27.20
C ASP A 156 -3.21 3.15 26.78
N GLU A 157 -4.08 2.95 25.76
CA GLU A 157 -4.34 1.62 25.19
C GLU A 157 -3.22 1.16 24.21
N VAL A 158 -2.38 2.10 23.74
CA VAL A 158 -1.41 1.84 22.67
C VAL A 158 0.02 1.98 23.15
N PHE A 159 0.27 2.85 24.12
CA PHE A 159 1.62 3.16 24.58
C PHE A 159 1.79 2.84 26.06
N SER A 160 2.94 2.29 26.40
CA SER A 160 3.35 1.97 27.77
C SER A 160 4.82 2.36 27.97
N ALA A 161 5.18 2.73 29.19
CA ALA A 161 6.55 3.00 29.58
C ALA A 161 7.19 1.76 30.22
N ASN A 162 8.39 1.37 29.79
CA ASN A 162 9.24 0.33 30.38
C ASN A 162 8.64 -1.10 30.43
N GLY A 163 7.35 -1.27 30.67
CA GLY A 163 6.64 -2.55 30.75
C GLY A 163 5.26 -2.48 30.11
N TYR A 164 4.72 -3.63 29.65
CA TYR A 164 3.39 -3.69 29.04
C TYR A 164 2.31 -3.29 30.08
N GLY A 165 1.52 -2.27 29.74
CA GLY A 165 0.45 -1.75 30.59
C GLY A 165 0.88 -0.69 31.60
N GLU A 166 2.18 -0.41 31.75
CA GLU A 166 2.67 0.66 32.62
C GLU A 166 2.38 2.04 32.00
N PRO A 167 1.83 3.01 32.75
CA PRO A 167 1.50 4.33 32.22
C PRO A 167 2.70 5.07 31.63
N LEU A 168 2.51 5.66 30.45
CA LEU A 168 3.48 6.58 29.83
C LEU A 168 3.06 8.03 30.16
N GLU A 169 3.81 8.68 31.04
CA GLU A 169 3.67 10.11 31.34
C GLU A 169 4.60 10.93 30.40
N LEU A 170 4.02 11.95 29.71
CA LEU A 170 4.72 12.87 28.80
C LEU A 170 4.42 14.31 29.16
#